data_d9ca9ef81fd0987fe7921f3adfa6f647
#
_entry.id   d9ca9ef81fd0987fe7921f3adfa6f647
#
_cell.length_a   1.000
_cell.length_b   1.000
_cell.length_c   1.000
_cell.angle_alpha   90.00
_cell.angle_beta   90.00
_cell.angle_gamma   90.00
#
_symmetry.space_group_name_H-M   'P 1'
#
loop_
_entity.id
_entity.type
_entity.pdbx_description
1 polymer ?
#
loop_
_entity_poly.entity_id
_entity_poly.type
_entity_poly.pdbx_seq_one_letter_code
_entity_poly.pdbx_strand_id
1 'polypeptide(L)'
;MIKQFRLAAIAREINASGRPVAKPACIVCGGETTVTLRRKGKGGRNQEIALAAAIEIAGMSEVVVLSGGTDGPTDAAGAIADGGTIARALAKGIDARAYLANNDSYNFFQPLGDLLITRPTGTNVNAVTVVSMGVDHTPKDCRSFGTRFYRANRK
;
A
#
# COMPACT_ATOMS: atom_id res chain seq x y z
N MET A 1 11.82 -1.38 8.03
CA MET A 1 11.50 0.06 8.03
C MET A 1 12.24 0.89 6.96
N ILE A 2 13.47 0.58 6.57
CA ILE A 2 14.27 1.42 5.64
C ILE A 2 13.79 1.39 4.17
N LYS A 3 13.24 0.27 3.68
CA LYS A 3 12.82 0.13 2.26
C LYS A 3 11.56 0.96 1.93
N GLN A 4 10.62 1.07 2.85
CA GLN A 4 9.36 1.81 2.67
C GLN A 4 9.61 3.32 2.49
N PHE A 5 10.50 3.90 3.28
CA PHE A 5 10.87 5.31 3.18
C PHE A 5 11.53 5.65 1.84
N ARG A 6 12.28 4.70 1.25
CA ARG A 6 12.92 4.92 -0.05
C ARG A 6 11.92 5.01 -1.20
N LEU A 7 10.90 4.15 -1.23
CA LEU A 7 9.87 4.19 -2.27
C LEU A 7 9.02 5.47 -2.19
N ALA A 8 8.64 5.87 -0.99
CA ALA A 8 7.91 7.13 -0.78
C ALA A 8 8.76 8.36 -1.14
N ALA A 9 10.08 8.32 -0.85
CA ALA A 9 10.99 9.40 -1.24
C ALA A 9 11.15 9.50 -2.77
N ILE A 10 11.26 8.37 -3.47
CA ILE A 10 11.30 8.34 -4.94
C ILE A 10 9.98 8.86 -5.52
N ALA A 11 8.85 8.43 -4.98
CA ALA A 11 7.54 8.92 -5.41
C ALA A 11 7.40 10.43 -5.21
N ARG A 12 7.91 10.94 -4.10
CA ARG A 12 7.93 12.37 -3.78
C ARG A 12 8.79 13.16 -4.77
N GLU A 13 9.98 12.65 -5.12
CA GLU A 13 10.86 13.26 -6.10
C GLU A 13 10.24 13.27 -7.50
N ILE A 14 9.67 12.15 -7.94
CA ILE A 14 8.96 12.06 -9.23
C ILE A 14 7.79 13.04 -9.26
N ASN A 15 7.02 13.11 -8.17
CA ASN A 15 5.86 14.02 -8.10
C ASN A 15 6.28 15.50 -8.15
N ALA A 16 7.41 15.85 -7.53
CA ALA A 16 7.89 17.23 -7.42
C ALA A 16 8.67 17.69 -8.66
N SER A 17 9.54 16.85 -9.21
CA SER A 17 10.53 17.25 -10.23
C SER A 17 10.44 16.48 -11.55
N GLY A 18 9.64 15.40 -11.60
CA GLY A 18 9.58 14.51 -12.75
C GLY A 18 10.85 13.65 -12.94
N ARG A 19 11.69 13.52 -11.91
CA ARG A 19 12.93 12.74 -11.97
C ARG A 19 12.89 11.55 -11.02
N PRO A 20 13.50 10.40 -11.35
CA PRO A 20 14.27 10.11 -12.57
C PRO A 20 13.41 9.84 -13.81
N VAL A 21 12.08 9.79 -13.68
CA VAL A 21 11.13 9.54 -14.77
C VAL A 21 9.97 10.51 -14.68
N ALA A 22 9.50 11.02 -15.83
CA ALA A 22 8.32 11.87 -15.88
C ALA A 22 7.02 11.10 -15.59
N LYS A 23 6.00 11.79 -15.06
CA LYS A 23 4.65 11.25 -14.92
C LYS A 23 3.96 11.13 -16.29
N PRO A 24 3.09 10.14 -16.51
CA PRO A 24 2.70 9.10 -15.57
C PRO A 24 3.79 8.04 -15.38
N ALA A 25 3.99 7.59 -14.15
CA ALA A 25 5.03 6.64 -13.80
C ALA A 25 4.52 5.54 -12.87
N CYS A 26 5.12 4.36 -12.99
CA CYS A 26 4.84 3.22 -12.12
C CYS A 26 6.16 2.56 -11.68
N ILE A 27 6.34 2.43 -10.38
CA ILE A 27 7.48 1.71 -9.79
C ILE A 27 6.96 0.39 -9.25
N VAL A 28 7.57 -0.71 -9.65
CA VAL A 28 7.28 -2.05 -9.13
C VAL A 28 8.51 -2.57 -8.40
N CYS A 29 8.33 -2.95 -7.15
CA CYS A 29 9.38 -3.54 -6.31
C CYS A 29 8.91 -4.88 -5.78
N GLY A 30 9.71 -5.91 -6.00
CA GLY A 30 9.54 -7.23 -5.41
C GLY A 30 10.54 -7.48 -4.28
N GLY A 31 10.26 -8.46 -3.45
CA GLY A 31 11.18 -8.95 -2.46
C GLY A 31 10.52 -9.29 -1.13
N GLU A 32 11.30 -9.93 -0.27
CA GLU A 32 10.88 -10.27 1.08
C GLU A 32 11.33 -9.18 2.05
N THR A 33 10.35 -8.63 2.77
CA THR A 33 10.63 -7.66 3.84
C THR A 33 10.31 -8.30 5.19
N THR A 34 11.18 -8.10 6.15
CA THR A 34 10.93 -8.47 7.55
C THR A 34 10.31 -7.30 8.28
N VAL A 35 9.27 -7.57 9.06
CA VAL A 35 8.69 -6.63 10.02
C VAL A 35 9.11 -7.06 11.41
N THR A 36 9.65 -6.13 12.17
CA THR A 36 9.90 -6.36 13.59
C THR A 36 8.60 -6.23 14.35
N LEU A 37 8.02 -7.36 14.76
CA LEU A 37 6.83 -7.38 15.60
C LEU A 37 7.21 -6.87 17.00
N ARG A 38 6.69 -5.73 17.37
CA ARG A 38 6.93 -5.10 18.69
C ARG A 38 5.73 -5.25 19.61
N ARG A 39 4.55 -5.53 19.08
CA ARG A 39 3.28 -5.57 19.78
C ARG A 39 2.34 -6.61 19.20
N LYS A 40 1.15 -6.78 19.81
CA LYS A 40 0.17 -7.83 19.49
C LYS A 40 -0.96 -7.35 18.55
N GLY A 41 -0.75 -6.27 17.79
CA GLY A 41 -1.73 -5.80 16.82
C GLY A 41 -1.97 -6.80 15.69
N LYS A 42 -3.09 -6.66 14.98
CA LYS A 42 -3.42 -7.47 13.81
C LYS A 42 -2.91 -6.79 12.54
N GLY A 43 -2.09 -7.51 11.76
CA GLY A 43 -1.55 -7.02 10.49
C GLY A 43 -0.51 -7.96 9.92
N GLY A 44 0.03 -7.57 8.79
CA GLY A 44 1.11 -8.31 8.12
C GLY A 44 2.07 -7.35 7.45
N ARG A 45 3.23 -7.87 7.04
CA ARG A 45 4.33 -7.07 6.45
C ARG A 45 3.87 -6.12 5.33
N ASN A 46 2.97 -6.57 4.45
CA ASN A 46 2.50 -5.77 3.33
C ASN A 46 1.55 -4.64 3.77
N GLN A 47 0.70 -4.90 4.76
CA GLN A 47 -0.17 -3.88 5.35
C GLN A 47 0.65 -2.84 6.12
N GLU A 48 1.70 -3.25 6.85
CA GLU A 48 2.64 -2.34 7.52
C GLU A 48 3.37 -1.44 6.52
N ILE A 49 3.81 -2.00 5.37
CA ILE A 49 4.41 -1.23 4.29
C ILE A 49 3.44 -0.19 3.75
N ALA A 50 2.21 -0.59 3.46
CA ALA A 50 1.18 0.31 2.96
C ALA A 50 0.84 1.43 3.96
N LEU A 51 0.76 1.12 5.27
CA LEU A 51 0.50 2.10 6.33
C LEU A 51 1.65 3.09 6.49
N ALA A 52 2.89 2.61 6.49
CA ALA A 52 4.06 3.47 6.53
C ALA A 52 4.13 4.38 5.29
N ALA A 53 3.83 3.84 4.11
CA ALA A 53 3.76 4.62 2.88
C ALA A 53 2.63 5.66 2.93
N ALA A 54 1.44 5.31 3.44
CA ALA A 54 0.31 6.23 3.59
C ALA A 54 0.69 7.49 4.39
N ILE A 55 1.45 7.30 5.48
CA ILE A 55 1.94 8.41 6.31
C ILE A 55 2.87 9.33 5.51
N GLU A 56 3.77 8.74 4.70
CA GLU A 56 4.77 9.48 3.94
C GLU A 56 4.20 10.22 2.73
N ILE A 57 3.17 9.66 2.07
CA ILE A 57 2.54 10.26 0.90
C ILE A 57 1.31 11.10 1.25
N ALA A 58 1.03 11.31 2.54
CA ALA A 58 -0.13 12.08 2.99
C ALA A 58 -0.20 13.46 2.32
N GLY A 59 -1.34 13.79 1.73
CA GLY A 59 -1.58 15.05 1.02
C GLY A 59 -1.02 15.11 -0.41
N MET A 60 -0.32 14.07 -0.89
CA MET A 60 0.16 14.03 -2.28
C MET A 60 -0.99 13.63 -3.21
N SER A 61 -1.27 14.46 -4.22
CA SER A 61 -2.20 14.10 -5.28
C SER A 61 -1.59 13.07 -6.24
N GLU A 62 -2.45 12.28 -6.88
CA GLU A 62 -2.07 11.36 -7.96
C GLU A 62 -0.97 10.33 -7.59
N VAL A 63 -0.87 9.98 -6.30
CA VAL A 63 0.05 8.94 -5.82
C VAL A 63 -0.74 7.85 -5.13
N VAL A 64 -0.54 6.61 -5.57
CA VAL A 64 -1.13 5.41 -4.98
C VAL A 64 -0.04 4.38 -4.72
N VAL A 65 -0.08 3.77 -3.55
CA VAL A 65 0.79 2.67 -3.14
C VAL A 65 -0.06 1.43 -2.88
N LEU A 66 0.27 0.35 -3.56
CA LEU A 66 -0.26 -0.99 -3.27
C LEU A 66 0.88 -1.83 -2.74
N SER A 67 0.67 -2.50 -1.61
CA SER A 67 1.59 -3.55 -1.15
C SER A 67 0.81 -4.83 -0.87
N GLY A 68 1.20 -5.92 -1.50
CA GLY A 68 0.50 -7.21 -1.41
C GLY A 68 1.46 -8.39 -1.43
N GLY A 69 1.08 -9.48 -0.78
CA GLY A 69 1.75 -10.77 -0.80
C GLY A 69 0.96 -11.81 -1.57
N THR A 70 1.66 -12.79 -2.12
CA THR A 70 1.06 -13.92 -2.83
C THR A 70 1.21 -15.24 -2.07
N ASP A 71 1.88 -15.22 -0.94
CA ASP A 71 2.51 -16.36 -0.26
C ASP A 71 1.69 -16.98 0.89
N GLY A 72 0.40 -16.70 0.99
CA GLY A 72 -0.38 -17.38 2.03
C GLY A 72 -1.84 -17.05 2.14
N PRO A 73 -2.61 -17.93 2.81
CA PRO A 73 -3.98 -17.65 3.20
C PRO A 73 -3.95 -16.69 4.38
N THR A 74 -4.08 -15.40 4.12
CA THR A 74 -4.21 -14.39 5.16
C THR A 74 -5.57 -13.71 5.03
N ASP A 75 -6.07 -13.13 6.11
CA ASP A 75 -7.33 -12.35 6.10
C ASP A 75 -7.29 -11.21 5.06
N ALA A 76 -6.10 -10.68 4.80
CA ALA A 76 -5.84 -9.74 3.72
C ALA A 76 -4.40 -9.90 3.20
N ALA A 77 -4.23 -9.97 1.90
CA ALA A 77 -2.94 -10.10 1.23
C ALA A 77 -2.06 -8.84 1.40
N GLY A 78 -2.69 -7.70 1.66
CA GLY A 78 -2.02 -6.42 1.80
C GLY A 78 -3.00 -5.26 1.96
N ALA A 79 -2.58 -4.08 1.51
CA ALA A 79 -3.44 -2.89 1.51
C ALA A 79 -3.04 -1.92 0.38
N ILE A 80 -3.97 -1.00 0.10
CA ILE A 80 -3.78 0.11 -0.83
C ILE A 80 -3.84 1.41 -0.03
N ALA A 81 -2.97 2.35 -0.35
CA ALA A 81 -2.93 3.67 0.24
C ALA A 81 -2.79 4.73 -0.85
N ASP A 82 -3.40 5.87 -0.65
CA ASP A 82 -3.27 7.08 -1.47
C ASP A 82 -2.99 8.31 -0.60
N GLY A 83 -2.77 9.46 -1.23
CA GLY A 83 -2.52 10.70 -0.50
C GLY A 83 -3.66 11.17 0.40
N GLY A 84 -4.88 10.68 0.19
CA GLY A 84 -6.07 10.97 1.01
C GLY A 84 -6.28 9.98 2.17
N THR A 85 -5.55 8.86 2.21
CA THR A 85 -5.76 7.79 3.21
C THR A 85 -5.69 8.33 4.65
N ILE A 86 -4.71 9.16 4.95
CA ILE A 86 -4.55 9.72 6.32
C ILE A 86 -5.70 10.67 6.66
N ALA A 87 -6.14 11.50 5.72
CA ALA A 87 -7.27 12.40 5.95
C ALA A 87 -8.58 11.62 6.21
N ARG A 88 -8.81 10.53 5.45
CA ARG A 88 -9.95 9.62 5.70
C ARG A 88 -9.89 8.94 7.07
N ALA A 89 -8.70 8.55 7.51
CA ALA A 89 -8.48 7.97 8.82
C ALA A 89 -8.77 8.97 9.95
N LEU A 90 -8.23 10.18 9.84
CA LEU A 90 -8.44 11.25 10.81
C LEU A 90 -9.92 11.64 10.94
N ALA A 91 -10.66 11.68 9.83
CA ALA A 91 -12.09 11.93 9.83
C ALA A 91 -12.89 10.85 10.60
N LYS A 92 -12.31 9.67 10.80
CA LYS A 92 -12.86 8.58 11.61
C LYS A 92 -12.25 8.49 13.02
N GLY A 93 -11.42 9.45 13.42
CA GLY A 93 -10.73 9.44 14.71
C GLY A 93 -9.61 8.40 14.83
N ILE A 94 -9.05 7.94 13.70
CA ILE A 94 -8.04 6.89 13.63
C ILE A 94 -6.66 7.52 13.48
N ASP A 95 -5.75 7.25 14.43
CA ASP A 95 -4.36 7.71 14.40
C ASP A 95 -3.44 6.67 13.73
N ALA A 96 -3.02 6.96 12.51
CA ALA A 96 -2.16 6.09 11.71
C ALA A 96 -0.83 5.74 12.40
N ARG A 97 -0.23 6.69 13.12
CA ARG A 97 1.05 6.47 13.80
C ARG A 97 0.90 5.55 15.00
N ALA A 98 -0.18 5.67 15.76
CA ALA A 98 -0.49 4.78 16.88
C ALA A 98 -0.72 3.34 16.39
N TYR A 99 -1.47 3.16 15.29
CA TYR A 99 -1.69 1.84 14.69
C TYR A 99 -0.40 1.22 14.15
N LEU A 100 0.44 2.00 13.47
CA LEU A 100 1.74 1.54 12.98
C LEU A 100 2.67 1.14 14.14
N ALA A 101 2.72 1.94 15.21
CA ALA A 101 3.53 1.63 16.40
C ALA A 101 3.08 0.37 17.14
N ASN A 102 1.80 0.00 16.99
CA ASN A 102 1.21 -1.18 17.62
C ASN A 102 1.24 -2.43 16.71
N ASN A 103 1.78 -2.34 15.49
CA ASN A 103 1.69 -3.39 14.45
C ASN A 103 0.23 -3.80 14.13
N ASP A 104 -0.68 -2.81 14.07
CA ASP A 104 -2.13 -3.01 13.96
C ASP A 104 -2.71 -2.49 12.64
N SER A 105 -1.96 -2.67 11.57
CA SER A 105 -2.26 -2.15 10.23
C SER A 105 -3.54 -2.73 9.63
N TYR A 106 -3.94 -3.96 9.99
CA TYR A 106 -5.22 -4.53 9.56
C TYR A 106 -6.40 -3.69 10.05
N ASN A 107 -6.44 -3.42 11.36
CA ASN A 107 -7.52 -2.66 11.97
C ASN A 107 -7.50 -1.17 11.58
N PHE A 108 -6.36 -0.67 11.09
CA PHE A 108 -6.28 0.64 10.47
C PHE A 108 -7.01 0.69 9.13
N PHE A 109 -6.72 -0.25 8.22
CA PHE A 109 -7.25 -0.24 6.86
C PHE A 109 -8.68 -0.79 6.75
N GLN A 110 -9.10 -1.67 7.65
CA GLN A 110 -10.41 -2.29 7.61
C GLN A 110 -11.57 -1.27 7.55
N PRO A 111 -11.65 -0.25 8.45
CA PRO A 111 -12.73 0.73 8.43
C PRO A 111 -12.64 1.71 7.25
N LEU A 112 -11.50 1.79 6.57
CA LEU A 112 -11.30 2.58 5.35
C LEU A 112 -11.73 1.83 4.09
N GLY A 113 -11.82 0.50 4.15
CA GLY A 113 -12.11 -0.35 3.02
C GLY A 113 -10.93 -0.52 2.05
N ASP A 114 -9.72 -0.27 2.53
CA ASP A 114 -8.50 -0.22 1.72
C ASP A 114 -7.65 -1.51 1.84
N LEU A 115 -8.18 -2.56 2.49
CA LEU A 115 -7.55 -3.88 2.54
C LEU A 115 -7.58 -4.54 1.16
N LEU A 116 -6.45 -5.13 0.77
CA LEU A 116 -6.36 -5.99 -0.40
C LEU A 116 -6.75 -7.42 0.00
N ILE A 117 -8.00 -7.78 -0.25
CA ILE A 117 -8.53 -9.11 0.03
C ILE A 117 -8.50 -9.92 -1.27
N THR A 118 -7.72 -10.99 -1.29
CA THR A 118 -7.59 -11.90 -2.44
C THR A 118 -7.99 -13.31 -2.03
N ARG A 119 -8.36 -14.12 -3.02
CA ARG A 119 -8.41 -15.57 -2.84
C ARG A 119 -6.99 -16.15 -2.91
N PRO A 120 -6.75 -17.40 -2.52
CA PRO A 120 -5.46 -18.06 -2.73
C PRO A 120 -4.99 -17.86 -4.18
N THR A 121 -3.77 -17.37 -4.36
CA THR A 121 -3.25 -17.01 -5.69
C THR A 121 -2.69 -18.21 -6.46
N GLY A 122 -2.39 -19.30 -5.75
CA GLY A 122 -1.74 -20.48 -6.31
C GLY A 122 -0.27 -20.23 -6.73
N THR A 123 0.29 -19.06 -6.38
CA THR A 123 1.69 -18.70 -6.67
C THR A 123 2.36 -18.15 -5.42
N ASN A 124 3.70 -18.25 -5.39
CA ASN A 124 4.52 -17.63 -4.36
C ASN A 124 5.63 -16.80 -5.01
N VAL A 125 5.36 -15.50 -5.19
CA VAL A 125 6.35 -14.50 -5.64
C VAL A 125 6.68 -13.50 -4.53
N ASN A 126 6.45 -13.90 -3.27
CA ASN A 126 6.65 -13.09 -2.08
C ASN A 126 5.81 -11.78 -2.08
N ALA A 127 6.40 -10.69 -1.60
CA ALA A 127 5.75 -9.40 -1.53
C ALA A 127 6.03 -8.57 -2.79
N VAL A 128 4.99 -7.91 -3.29
CA VAL A 128 5.08 -6.92 -4.38
C VAL A 128 4.56 -5.59 -3.86
N THR A 129 5.34 -4.53 -4.07
CA THR A 129 4.91 -3.16 -3.82
C THR A 129 4.90 -2.40 -5.14
N VAL A 130 3.79 -1.77 -5.43
CA VAL A 130 3.58 -0.94 -6.62
C VAL A 130 3.31 0.49 -6.18
N VAL A 131 4.02 1.45 -6.75
CA VAL A 131 3.76 2.88 -6.57
C VAL A 131 3.40 3.47 -7.92
N SER A 132 2.19 3.99 -8.05
CA SER A 132 1.69 4.64 -9.26
C SER A 132 1.57 6.14 -9.04
N MET A 133 1.96 6.94 -10.04
CA MET A 133 1.98 8.40 -9.97
C MET A 133 1.51 9.01 -11.29
N GLY A 134 0.78 10.14 -11.21
CA GLY A 134 0.29 10.88 -12.37
C GLY A 134 -0.88 10.23 -13.08
N VAL A 135 -1.60 9.35 -12.40
CA VAL A 135 -2.87 8.78 -12.87
C VAL A 135 -3.94 9.26 -11.91
N ASP A 136 -5.04 9.78 -12.44
CA ASP A 136 -6.20 10.16 -11.61
C ASP A 136 -6.87 8.88 -11.09
N HIS A 137 -6.48 8.51 -9.89
CA HIS A 137 -7.04 7.37 -9.19
C HIS A 137 -8.15 7.84 -8.26
N THR A 138 -9.38 7.79 -8.72
CA THR A 138 -10.48 7.86 -7.77
C THR A 138 -10.50 6.60 -6.91
N PRO A 139 -10.96 6.64 -5.65
CA PRO A 139 -11.04 5.46 -4.77
C PRO A 139 -11.78 4.26 -5.39
N LYS A 140 -12.68 4.52 -6.37
CA LYS A 140 -13.38 3.49 -7.12
C LYS A 140 -12.46 2.76 -8.12
N ASP A 141 -11.48 3.46 -8.68
CA ASP A 141 -10.57 2.92 -9.69
C ASP A 141 -9.44 2.10 -9.06
N CYS A 142 -9.01 2.42 -7.85
CA CYS A 142 -8.05 1.60 -7.11
C CYS A 142 -8.58 0.20 -6.81
N ARG A 143 -9.88 0.06 -6.53
CA ARG A 143 -10.52 -1.27 -6.39
C ARG A 143 -10.55 -2.02 -7.71
N SER A 144 -10.74 -1.31 -8.84
CA SER A 144 -10.74 -1.90 -10.17
C SER A 144 -9.32 -2.29 -10.62
N PHE A 145 -8.29 -1.59 -10.14
CA PHE A 145 -6.89 -1.89 -10.46
C PHE A 145 -6.47 -3.24 -9.86
N GLY A 146 -6.77 -3.49 -8.59
CA GLY A 146 -6.56 -4.80 -7.96
C GLY A 146 -7.33 -5.92 -8.67
N THR A 147 -8.57 -5.66 -9.09
CA THR A 147 -9.40 -6.61 -9.81
C THR A 147 -8.95 -6.83 -11.26
N ARG A 148 -8.39 -5.81 -11.93
CA ARG A 148 -7.83 -5.94 -13.29
C ARG A 148 -6.51 -6.71 -13.29
N PHE A 149 -5.64 -6.50 -12.33
CA PHE A 149 -4.40 -7.29 -12.18
C PHE A 149 -4.70 -8.78 -12.00
N TYR A 150 -5.76 -9.09 -11.25
CA TYR A 150 -6.23 -10.45 -11.04
C TYR A 150 -6.89 -11.07 -12.30
N ARG A 151 -7.59 -10.27 -13.11
CA ARG A 151 -8.21 -10.75 -14.38
C ARG A 151 -7.22 -10.95 -15.52
N ALA A 152 -6.14 -10.18 -15.59
CA ALA A 152 -5.15 -10.30 -16.65
C ALA A 152 -4.35 -11.61 -16.60
N ASN A 153 -4.29 -12.27 -15.45
CA ASN A 153 -3.58 -13.54 -15.27
C ASN A 153 -4.48 -14.80 -15.36
N ARG A 154 -5.71 -14.67 -15.87
CA ARG A 154 -6.59 -15.80 -16.20
C ARG A 154 -6.69 -15.95 -17.73
N LYS A 155 -5.65 -16.42 -18.35
CA LYS A 155 -5.69 -17.10 -19.64
C LYS A 155 -4.81 -18.33 -19.57
#